data_e0255454ed3c48b8fd465edeaade5ca3
#
_entry.id   e0255454ed3c48b8fd465edeaade5ca3
#
_cell.length_a   1.000
_cell.length_b   1.000
_cell.length_c   1.000
_cell.angle_alpha   90.00
_cell.angle_beta   90.00
_cell.angle_gamma   90.00
#
_symmetry.space_group_name_H-M   'P 1'
#
loop_
_entity.id
_entity.type
_entity.pdbx_description
1 polymer ?
#
loop_
_entity_poly.entity_id
_entity_poly.type
_entity_poly.pdbx_seq_one_letter_code
_entity_poly.pdbx_strand_id
1 'polypeptide(L)'
;MKEEQIRKAIVNRNPEAMEWVMNQYAGLLWTIAHSILQHVSNEEIEECVADTFFTFWQQPEAFQTERSSLKNYLATIVKHKAIDRYRKINRRSEITYEEHIHSIETEDVLLQLIRKENDIELDQMIHSFPEPEREIMKRRFYNGQKPHEISEDLSLHVRQVHNKLYRSRQRLKTWWNNRK
;
A
#
# COMPACT_ATOMS: atom_id res chain seq x y z
N MET A 1 -18.06 5.08 10.15
CA MET A 1 -19.05 4.53 9.17
C MET A 1 -18.50 3.21 8.64
N LYS A 2 -19.30 2.16 8.48
CA LYS A 2 -18.81 0.86 7.94
C LYS A 2 -18.51 1.02 6.43
N GLU A 3 -17.46 0.37 5.92
CA GLU A 3 -17.02 0.52 4.51
C GLU A 3 -18.12 0.23 3.49
N GLU A 4 -18.96 -0.77 3.76
CA GLU A 4 -20.11 -1.10 2.91
C GLU A 4 -21.17 0.03 2.87
N GLN A 5 -21.37 0.74 3.97
CA GLN A 5 -22.27 1.89 4.02
C GLN A 5 -21.69 3.07 3.20
N ILE A 6 -20.39 3.28 3.29
CA ILE A 6 -19.68 4.29 2.49
C ILE A 6 -19.80 3.94 1.02
N ARG A 7 -19.53 2.69 0.63
CA ARG A 7 -19.64 2.22 -0.75
C ARG A 7 -21.05 2.48 -1.31
N LYS A 8 -22.09 2.05 -0.58
CA LYS A 8 -23.48 2.28 -0.99
C LYS A 8 -23.82 3.76 -1.14
N ALA A 9 -23.36 4.59 -0.22
CA ALA A 9 -23.60 6.04 -0.29
C ALA A 9 -22.89 6.67 -1.51
N ILE A 10 -21.65 6.26 -1.83
CA ILE A 10 -20.93 6.74 -3.01
C ILE A 10 -21.59 6.25 -4.31
N VAL A 11 -22.04 4.99 -4.36
CA VAL A 11 -22.83 4.47 -5.51
C VAL A 11 -24.09 5.31 -5.74
N ASN A 12 -24.76 5.72 -4.67
CA ASN A 12 -25.93 6.61 -4.71
C ASN A 12 -25.57 8.10 -4.92
N ARG A 13 -24.30 8.40 -5.26
CA ARG A 13 -23.81 9.76 -5.52
C ARG A 13 -24.01 10.74 -4.37
N ASN A 14 -23.91 10.25 -3.12
CA ASN A 14 -24.01 11.12 -1.94
C ASN A 14 -22.71 11.93 -1.78
N PRO A 15 -22.73 13.28 -1.90
CA PRO A 15 -21.55 14.11 -1.80
C PRO A 15 -20.95 14.14 -0.39
N GLU A 16 -21.75 14.06 0.66
CA GLU A 16 -21.28 14.04 2.05
C GLU A 16 -20.44 12.80 2.35
N ALA A 17 -20.81 11.65 1.78
CA ALA A 17 -20.02 10.44 1.90
C ALA A 17 -18.66 10.60 1.21
N MET A 18 -18.61 11.28 0.07
CA MET A 18 -17.37 11.53 -0.65
C MET A 18 -16.49 12.54 0.11
N GLU A 19 -17.08 13.59 0.65
CA GLU A 19 -16.38 14.55 1.51
C GLU A 19 -15.75 13.86 2.73
N TRP A 20 -16.49 12.98 3.37
CA TRP A 20 -15.96 12.17 4.46
C TRP A 20 -14.76 11.32 4.03
N VAL A 21 -14.84 10.64 2.87
CA VAL A 21 -13.74 9.84 2.31
C VAL A 21 -12.51 10.72 2.03
N MET A 22 -12.70 11.90 1.43
CA MET A 22 -11.62 12.84 1.16
C MET A 22 -10.95 13.29 2.46
N ASN A 23 -11.73 13.73 3.44
CA ASN A 23 -11.20 14.18 4.74
C ASN A 23 -10.44 13.06 5.48
N GLN A 24 -10.92 11.81 5.36
CA GLN A 24 -10.29 10.68 6.05
C GLN A 24 -8.99 10.21 5.38
N TYR A 25 -8.88 10.28 4.04
CA TYR A 25 -7.79 9.62 3.32
C TYR A 25 -6.86 10.56 2.56
N ALA A 26 -7.16 11.87 2.43
CA ALA A 26 -6.34 12.80 1.65
C ALA A 26 -4.88 12.82 2.11
N GLY A 27 -4.62 12.93 3.41
CA GLY A 27 -3.27 12.94 3.96
C GLY A 27 -2.49 11.65 3.69
N LEU A 28 -3.16 10.49 3.76
CA LEU A 28 -2.57 9.20 3.43
C LEU A 28 -2.19 9.13 1.94
N LEU A 29 -3.12 9.50 1.06
CA LEU A 29 -2.89 9.44 -0.38
C LEU A 29 -1.81 10.42 -0.80
N TRP A 30 -1.78 11.61 -0.20
CA TRP A 30 -0.73 12.60 -0.42
C TRP A 30 0.66 12.04 -0.03
N THR A 31 0.76 11.40 1.13
CA THR A 31 2.03 10.79 1.59
C THR A 31 2.52 9.70 0.62
N ILE A 32 1.61 8.85 0.12
CA ILE A 32 1.95 7.81 -0.86
C ILE A 32 2.40 8.45 -2.18
N ALA A 33 1.65 9.42 -2.71
CA ALA A 33 2.01 10.09 -3.95
C ALA A 33 3.35 10.84 -3.81
N HIS A 34 3.56 11.56 -2.71
CA HIS A 34 4.80 12.26 -2.42
C HIS A 34 6.01 11.33 -2.35
N SER A 35 5.88 10.14 -1.77
CA SER A 35 6.99 9.18 -1.69
C SER A 35 7.46 8.69 -3.06
N ILE A 36 6.59 8.71 -4.07
CA ILE A 36 6.89 8.31 -5.46
C ILE A 36 7.35 9.51 -6.27
N LEU A 37 6.76 10.69 -6.03
CA LEU A 37 6.96 11.92 -6.80
C LEU A 37 7.90 12.91 -6.07
N GLN A 38 8.90 12.42 -5.32
CA GLN A 38 9.77 13.21 -4.41
C GLN A 38 10.44 14.44 -5.06
N HIS A 39 10.66 14.41 -6.38
CA HIS A 39 11.32 15.49 -7.13
C HIS A 39 10.36 16.27 -8.03
N VAL A 40 9.07 16.11 -7.82
CA VAL A 40 8.00 16.73 -8.59
C VAL A 40 7.30 17.78 -7.73
N SER A 41 6.67 18.76 -8.35
CA SER A 41 5.99 19.84 -7.61
C SER A 41 4.81 19.32 -6.77
N ASN A 42 4.47 20.04 -5.71
CA ASN A 42 3.32 19.69 -4.86
C ASN A 42 2.00 19.69 -5.62
N GLU A 43 1.85 20.55 -6.62
CA GLU A 43 0.66 20.63 -7.48
C GLU A 43 0.42 19.31 -8.23
N GLU A 44 1.48 18.68 -8.72
CA GLU A 44 1.40 17.37 -9.39
C GLU A 44 0.99 16.25 -8.42
N ILE A 45 1.42 16.35 -7.16
CA ILE A 45 1.04 15.41 -6.10
C ILE A 45 -0.43 15.59 -5.74
N GLU A 46 -0.87 16.84 -5.55
CA GLU A 46 -2.26 17.17 -5.23
C GLU A 46 -3.20 16.73 -6.37
N GLU A 47 -2.82 16.96 -7.62
CA GLU A 47 -3.57 16.50 -8.79
C GLU A 47 -3.67 14.97 -8.82
N CYS A 48 -2.59 14.25 -8.49
CA CYS A 48 -2.58 12.79 -8.42
C CYS A 48 -3.57 12.28 -7.35
N VAL A 49 -3.64 12.96 -6.20
CA VAL A 49 -4.60 12.64 -5.13
C VAL A 49 -6.04 12.96 -5.56
N ALA A 50 -6.27 14.12 -6.16
CA ALA A 50 -7.58 14.51 -6.67
C ALA A 50 -8.09 13.52 -7.74
N ASP A 51 -7.23 13.13 -8.67
CA ASP A 51 -7.51 12.12 -9.69
C ASP A 51 -7.88 10.75 -9.09
N THR A 52 -7.30 10.41 -7.95
CA THR A 52 -7.63 9.17 -7.23
C THR A 52 -9.05 9.20 -6.69
N PHE A 53 -9.44 10.29 -6.04
CA PHE A 53 -10.80 10.47 -5.54
C PHE A 53 -11.81 10.55 -6.68
N PHE A 54 -11.46 11.22 -7.78
CA PHE A 54 -12.30 11.29 -8.96
C PHE A 54 -12.54 9.92 -9.59
N THR A 55 -11.50 9.09 -9.69
CA THR A 55 -11.63 7.71 -10.18
C THR A 55 -12.57 6.88 -9.31
N PHE A 56 -12.43 7.00 -7.98
CA PHE A 56 -13.31 6.30 -7.05
C PHE A 56 -14.77 6.81 -7.16
N TRP A 57 -14.96 8.11 -7.29
CA TRP A 57 -16.29 8.69 -7.49
C TRP A 57 -16.93 8.24 -8.79
N GLN A 58 -16.16 8.13 -9.87
CA GLN A 58 -16.69 7.68 -11.16
C GLN A 58 -17.08 6.22 -11.18
N GLN A 59 -16.31 5.35 -10.56
CA GLN A 59 -16.44 3.89 -10.61
C GLN A 59 -16.46 3.26 -9.22
N PRO A 60 -17.40 3.63 -8.34
CA PRO A 60 -17.46 3.12 -6.97
C PRO A 60 -17.74 1.62 -6.91
N GLU A 61 -18.35 1.04 -7.94
CA GLU A 61 -18.64 -0.39 -8.07
C GLU A 61 -17.37 -1.24 -8.23
N ALA A 62 -16.28 -0.65 -8.69
CA ALA A 62 -14.99 -1.33 -8.79
C ALA A 62 -14.39 -1.65 -7.40
N PHE A 63 -14.80 -0.92 -6.36
CA PHE A 63 -14.46 -1.23 -5.00
C PHE A 63 -15.30 -2.37 -4.46
N GLN A 64 -14.66 -3.48 -4.09
CA GLN A 64 -15.29 -4.66 -3.51
C GLN A 64 -14.80 -4.86 -2.08
N THR A 65 -15.68 -4.69 -1.11
CA THR A 65 -15.38 -4.77 0.33
C THR A 65 -14.86 -6.14 0.76
N GLU A 66 -15.21 -7.20 0.00
CA GLU A 66 -14.75 -8.58 0.24
C GLU A 66 -13.27 -8.77 -0.15
N ARG A 67 -12.75 -7.93 -1.05
CA ARG A 67 -11.37 -8.07 -1.57
C ARG A 67 -10.37 -7.22 -0.83
N SER A 68 -10.75 -6.02 -0.43
CA SER A 68 -9.84 -5.10 0.25
C SER A 68 -10.59 -4.05 1.07
N SER A 69 -9.89 -3.42 2.03
CA SER A 69 -10.40 -2.21 2.68
C SER A 69 -10.41 -1.02 1.71
N LEU A 70 -11.26 -0.02 1.98
CA LEU A 70 -11.31 1.22 1.21
C LEU A 70 -9.94 1.93 1.23
N LYS A 71 -9.27 1.93 2.37
CA LYS A 71 -7.89 2.43 2.54
C LYS A 71 -6.94 1.81 1.50
N ASN A 72 -6.91 0.47 1.43
CA ASN A 72 -6.01 -0.25 0.53
C ASN A 72 -6.38 -0.06 -0.94
N TYR A 73 -7.67 0.02 -1.24
CA TYR A 73 -8.15 0.26 -2.59
C TYR A 73 -7.70 1.63 -3.11
N LEU A 74 -7.94 2.70 -2.33
CA LEU A 74 -7.50 4.05 -2.68
C LEU A 74 -5.97 4.17 -2.76
N ALA A 75 -5.26 3.55 -1.81
CA ALA A 75 -3.79 3.51 -1.82
C ALA A 75 -3.22 2.84 -3.09
N THR A 76 -3.88 1.79 -3.59
CA THR A 76 -3.49 1.14 -4.84
C THR A 76 -3.71 2.05 -6.04
N ILE A 77 -4.83 2.78 -6.09
CA ILE A 77 -5.12 3.71 -7.19
C ILE A 77 -4.09 4.85 -7.23
N VAL A 78 -3.88 5.53 -6.09
CA VAL A 78 -2.95 6.67 -6.03
C VAL A 78 -1.54 6.26 -6.41
N LYS A 79 -1.11 5.08 -6.02
CA LYS A 79 0.18 4.54 -6.42
C LYS A 79 0.31 4.40 -7.92
N HIS A 80 -0.63 3.71 -8.56
CA HIS A 80 -0.57 3.51 -10.00
C HIS A 80 -0.54 4.86 -10.73
N LYS A 81 -1.39 5.80 -10.29
CA LYS A 81 -1.40 7.15 -10.86
C LYS A 81 -0.07 7.89 -10.66
N ALA A 82 0.52 7.80 -9.48
CA ALA A 82 1.80 8.42 -9.18
C ALA A 82 2.95 7.82 -10.03
N ILE A 83 2.98 6.50 -10.18
CA ILE A 83 3.96 5.81 -11.05
C ILE A 83 3.76 6.24 -12.51
N ASP A 84 2.54 6.27 -13.01
CA ASP A 84 2.27 6.67 -14.39
C ASP A 84 2.63 8.14 -14.64
N ARG A 85 2.39 9.02 -13.64
CA ARG A 85 2.78 10.43 -13.69
C ARG A 85 4.29 10.58 -13.68
N TYR A 86 4.97 9.88 -12.78
CA TYR A 86 6.43 9.84 -12.74
C TYR A 86 7.01 9.40 -14.10
N ARG A 87 6.42 8.37 -14.72
CA ARG A 87 6.80 7.88 -16.04
C ARG A 87 6.62 8.93 -17.14
N LYS A 88 5.53 9.69 -17.12
CA LYS A 88 5.28 10.75 -18.10
C LYS A 88 6.29 11.90 -17.97
N ILE A 89 6.61 12.30 -16.76
CA ILE A 89 7.55 13.38 -16.47
C ILE A 89 8.96 12.98 -16.90
N ASN A 90 9.40 11.78 -16.54
CA ASN A 90 10.77 11.31 -16.81
C ASN A 90 11.01 10.81 -18.25
N ARG A 91 9.96 10.51 -19.03
CA ARG A 91 10.12 10.28 -20.49
C ARG A 91 10.65 11.49 -21.24
N ARG A 92 10.63 12.68 -20.64
CA ARG A 92 11.23 13.90 -21.17
C ARG A 92 12.69 14.10 -20.75
N SER A 93 13.21 13.30 -19.84
CA SER A 93 14.61 13.32 -19.40
C SER A 93 15.19 11.92 -19.62
N GLU A 94 16.27 11.82 -20.39
CA GLU A 94 17.00 10.56 -20.67
C GLU A 94 17.72 9.99 -19.43
N ILE A 95 17.04 9.80 -18.31
CA ILE A 95 17.63 9.25 -17.09
C ILE A 95 17.12 7.82 -16.87
N THR A 96 18.06 6.92 -16.74
CA THR A 96 17.94 5.47 -16.58
C THR A 96 16.92 5.05 -15.54
N TYR A 97 15.88 4.37 -16.00
CA TYR A 97 14.55 4.24 -15.44
C TYR A 97 14.37 3.06 -14.48
N GLU A 98 15.27 2.08 -14.50
CA GLU A 98 15.00 0.77 -13.90
C GLU A 98 15.35 0.62 -12.42
N GLU A 99 16.32 1.38 -11.89
CA GLU A 99 16.79 1.20 -10.52
C GLU A 99 15.89 1.84 -9.45
N HIS A 100 15.20 2.94 -9.75
CA HIS A 100 14.41 3.67 -8.75
C HIS A 100 13.02 3.09 -8.51
N ILE A 101 12.39 2.48 -9.52
CA ILE A 101 11.04 1.89 -9.37
C ILE A 101 11.09 0.53 -8.67
N HIS A 102 12.18 -0.20 -8.79
CA HIS A 102 12.37 -1.46 -8.06
C HIS A 102 12.55 -1.27 -6.53
N SER A 103 12.96 -0.08 -6.08
CA SER A 103 13.08 0.23 -4.65
C SER A 103 11.76 0.68 -4.00
N ILE A 104 10.78 1.12 -4.82
CA ILE A 104 9.44 1.48 -4.34
C ILE A 104 8.51 0.28 -4.52
N GLU A 105 8.83 -0.84 -3.89
CA GLU A 105 7.85 -1.89 -3.71
C GLU A 105 6.76 -1.36 -2.77
N THR A 106 5.59 -1.17 -3.28
CA THR A 106 4.43 -0.50 -2.66
C THR A 106 3.92 -1.15 -1.39
N GLU A 107 4.30 -2.37 -1.14
CA GLU A 107 4.04 -3.00 0.15
C GLU A 107 4.80 -2.28 1.27
N ASP A 108 5.96 -1.67 0.99
CA ASP A 108 6.75 -0.95 1.99
C ASP A 108 6.11 0.37 2.43
N VAL A 109 5.58 1.16 1.52
CA VAL A 109 4.94 2.45 1.88
C VAL A 109 3.63 2.23 2.62
N LEU A 110 2.82 1.26 2.18
CA LEU A 110 1.58 0.90 2.88
C LEU A 110 1.88 0.32 4.27
N LEU A 111 2.92 -0.50 4.39
CA LEU A 111 3.38 -1.07 5.66
C LEU A 111 4.02 -0.02 6.59
N GLN A 112 4.76 0.96 6.06
CA GLN A 112 5.29 2.07 6.85
C GLN A 112 4.18 2.97 7.41
N LEU A 113 3.11 3.19 6.65
CA LEU A 113 1.96 3.97 7.09
C LEU A 113 1.08 3.19 8.09
N ILE A 114 0.93 1.88 7.89
CA ILE A 114 0.31 0.98 8.88
C ILE A 114 1.17 0.91 10.16
N ARG A 115 2.49 0.97 10.07
CA ARG A 115 3.41 1.03 11.20
C ARG A 115 3.14 2.22 12.12
N LYS A 116 2.92 3.41 11.58
CA LYS A 116 2.67 4.63 12.40
C LYS A 116 1.38 4.58 13.23
N GLU A 117 0.38 3.85 12.78
CA GLU A 117 -0.92 3.79 13.47
C GLU A 117 -1.12 2.54 14.36
N ASN A 118 -0.33 1.46 14.16
CA ASN A 118 -0.54 0.18 14.85
C ASN A 118 0.78 -0.57 15.17
N ASP A 119 1.88 0.12 15.40
CA ASP A 119 3.23 -0.46 15.52
C ASP A 119 3.35 -1.57 16.57
N ILE A 120 2.73 -1.41 17.73
CA ILE A 120 2.89 -2.36 18.87
C ILE A 120 2.21 -3.69 18.57
N GLU A 121 1.02 -3.69 18.00
CA GLU A 121 0.23 -4.91 17.81
C GLU A 121 0.66 -5.70 16.58
N LEU A 122 1.08 -5.01 15.51
CA LEU A 122 1.67 -5.66 14.34
C LEU A 122 3.01 -6.31 14.72
N ASP A 123 3.81 -5.62 15.51
CA ASP A 123 5.08 -6.13 16.00
C ASP A 123 4.87 -7.38 16.88
N GLN A 124 3.90 -7.33 17.79
CA GLN A 124 3.50 -8.51 18.60
C GLN A 124 3.03 -9.67 17.73
N MET A 125 2.26 -9.39 16.66
CA MET A 125 1.80 -10.43 15.76
C MET A 125 2.96 -11.03 14.97
N ILE A 126 3.91 -10.22 14.47
CA ILE A 126 5.11 -10.72 13.78
C ILE A 126 5.98 -11.54 14.75
N HIS A 127 6.10 -11.10 16.01
CA HIS A 127 6.82 -11.85 17.04
C HIS A 127 6.16 -13.20 17.39
N SER A 128 4.87 -13.34 17.17
CA SER A 128 4.14 -14.60 17.38
C SER A 128 4.39 -15.66 16.31
N PHE A 129 5.01 -15.31 15.19
CA PHE A 129 5.34 -16.28 14.15
C PHE A 129 6.47 -17.23 14.62
N PRO A 130 6.38 -18.52 14.27
CA PRO A 130 7.48 -19.46 14.52
C PRO A 130 8.70 -19.14 13.66
N GLU A 131 9.89 -19.57 14.09
CA GLU A 131 11.07 -19.52 13.23
C GLU A 131 10.96 -20.57 12.09
N PRO A 132 11.47 -20.29 10.88
CA PRO A 132 12.17 -19.07 10.46
C PRO A 132 11.23 -17.99 9.89
N GLU A 133 9.90 -18.16 9.94
CA GLU A 133 8.95 -17.18 9.40
C GLU A 133 9.12 -15.80 10.04
N ARG A 134 9.30 -15.75 11.35
CA ARG A 134 9.50 -14.50 12.09
C ARG A 134 10.72 -13.74 11.60
N GLU A 135 11.85 -14.44 11.45
CA GLU A 135 13.11 -13.83 10.98
C GLU A 135 12.98 -13.37 9.52
N ILE A 136 12.36 -14.15 8.66
CA ILE A 136 12.08 -13.79 7.26
C ILE A 136 11.21 -12.51 7.19
N MET A 137 10.16 -12.42 8.01
CA MET A 137 9.29 -11.26 8.08
C MET A 137 10.04 -10.02 8.57
N LYS A 138 10.87 -10.16 9.63
CA LYS A 138 11.70 -9.06 10.13
C LYS A 138 12.66 -8.54 9.05
N ARG A 139 13.41 -9.41 8.41
CA ARG A 139 14.37 -9.03 7.37
C ARG A 139 13.71 -8.37 6.18
N ARG A 140 12.55 -8.88 5.75
CA ARG A 140 11.80 -8.31 4.63
C ARG A 140 11.21 -6.94 4.96
N PHE A 141 10.54 -6.80 6.13
CA PHE A 141 9.69 -5.64 6.42
C PHE A 141 10.36 -4.58 7.29
N TYR A 142 11.34 -4.94 8.13
CA TYR A 142 12.10 -3.96 8.92
C TYR A 142 13.43 -3.59 8.27
N ASN A 143 14.11 -4.56 7.64
CA ASN A 143 15.45 -4.35 7.06
C ASN A 143 15.40 -4.13 5.54
N GLY A 144 14.23 -4.26 4.89
CA GLY A 144 14.06 -4.05 3.46
C GLY A 144 14.75 -5.10 2.56
N GLN A 145 15.25 -6.21 3.13
CA GLN A 145 15.99 -7.22 2.37
C GLN A 145 15.12 -7.89 1.30
N LYS A 146 15.71 -8.16 0.14
CA LYS A 146 15.05 -8.91 -0.93
C LYS A 146 14.98 -10.41 -0.59
N PRO A 147 13.98 -11.16 -1.12
CA PRO A 147 13.86 -12.59 -0.84
C PRO A 147 15.12 -13.42 -1.18
N HIS A 148 15.89 -13.00 -2.19
CA HIS A 148 17.16 -13.62 -2.54
C HIS A 148 18.21 -13.43 -1.44
N GLU A 149 18.40 -12.21 -0.96
CA GLU A 149 19.32 -11.87 0.14
C GLU A 149 18.97 -12.63 1.42
N ILE A 150 17.67 -12.68 1.75
CA ILE A 150 17.16 -13.45 2.90
C ILE A 150 17.46 -14.94 2.74
N SER A 151 17.37 -15.47 1.51
CA SER A 151 17.64 -16.88 1.24
C SER A 151 19.11 -17.24 1.45
N GLU A 152 20.02 -16.37 1.06
CA GLU A 152 21.46 -16.54 1.28
C GLU A 152 21.80 -16.47 2.76
N ASP A 153 21.34 -15.42 3.46
CA ASP A 153 21.61 -15.19 4.87
C ASP A 153 21.09 -16.32 5.78
N LEU A 154 19.91 -16.88 5.46
CA LEU A 154 19.30 -17.94 6.26
C LEU A 154 19.58 -19.34 5.73
N SER A 155 20.41 -19.48 4.69
CA SER A 155 20.70 -20.77 4.04
C SER A 155 19.43 -21.52 3.61
N LEU A 156 18.44 -20.80 3.10
CA LEU A 156 17.17 -21.33 2.61
C LEU A 156 17.10 -21.21 1.10
N HIS A 157 16.30 -22.07 0.43
CA HIS A 157 15.97 -21.84 -0.96
C HIS A 157 15.06 -20.59 -1.12
N VAL A 158 15.29 -19.76 -2.14
CA VAL A 158 14.48 -18.58 -2.46
C VAL A 158 12.98 -18.93 -2.53
N ARG A 159 12.63 -20.09 -3.11
CA ARG A 159 11.24 -20.58 -3.16
C ARG A 159 10.64 -20.81 -1.77
N GLN A 160 11.44 -21.29 -0.81
CA GLN A 160 10.98 -21.45 0.58
C GLN A 160 10.71 -20.10 1.23
N VAL A 161 11.59 -19.10 1.00
CA VAL A 161 11.39 -17.73 1.50
C VAL A 161 10.09 -17.15 0.93
N HIS A 162 9.86 -17.23 -0.38
CA HIS A 162 8.61 -16.78 -1.00
C HIS A 162 7.37 -17.46 -0.42
N ASN A 163 7.40 -18.79 -0.25
CA ASN A 163 6.27 -19.53 0.31
C ASN A 163 5.97 -19.14 1.76
N LYS A 164 7.03 -18.93 2.55
CA LYS A 164 6.89 -18.49 3.95
C LYS A 164 6.35 -17.06 4.04
N LEU A 165 6.87 -16.13 3.24
CA LEU A 165 6.34 -14.76 3.13
C LEU A 165 4.86 -14.77 2.73
N TYR A 166 4.48 -15.55 1.73
CA TYR A 166 3.09 -15.66 1.30
C TYR A 166 2.17 -16.15 2.43
N ARG A 167 2.54 -17.23 3.12
CA ARG A 167 1.75 -17.78 4.25
C ARG A 167 1.64 -16.79 5.41
N SER A 168 2.74 -16.13 5.76
CA SER A 168 2.78 -15.13 6.83
C SER A 168 1.89 -13.93 6.50
N ARG A 169 1.89 -13.46 5.26
CA ARG A 169 0.99 -12.39 4.78
C ARG A 169 -0.48 -12.80 4.88
N GLN A 170 -0.82 -14.04 4.53
CA GLN A 170 -2.21 -14.53 4.67
C GLN A 170 -2.64 -14.58 6.14
N ARG A 171 -1.76 -15.01 7.05
CA ARG A 171 -2.04 -14.99 8.50
C ARG A 171 -2.24 -13.57 9.02
N LEU A 172 -1.39 -12.61 8.61
CA LEU A 172 -1.55 -11.19 8.96
C LEU A 172 -2.88 -10.64 8.43
N LYS A 173 -3.24 -10.97 7.19
CA LYS A 173 -4.51 -10.55 6.59
C LYS A 173 -5.72 -11.08 7.36
N THR A 174 -5.71 -12.35 7.72
CA THR A 174 -6.77 -12.98 8.52
C THR A 174 -6.88 -12.34 9.91
N TRP A 175 -5.75 -12.17 10.57
CA TRP A 175 -5.70 -11.51 11.88
C TRP A 175 -6.25 -10.08 11.82
N TRP A 176 -5.85 -9.31 10.82
CA TRP A 176 -6.34 -7.94 10.61
C TRP A 176 -7.84 -7.87 10.37
N ASN A 177 -8.37 -8.78 9.55
CA ASN A 177 -9.79 -8.82 9.22
C ASN A 177 -10.67 -9.23 10.42
N ASN A 178 -10.15 -10.07 11.32
CA ASN A 178 -10.87 -10.51 12.52
C ASN A 178 -10.92 -9.45 13.64
N ARG A 179 -10.24 -8.32 13.49
CA ARG A 179 -10.24 -7.19 14.45
C ARG A 179 -11.30 -6.13 14.15
N LYS A 180 -11.94 -6.21 12.99
CA LYS A 180 -13.05 -5.35 12.61
C LYS A 180 -14.38 -5.92 13.10
#